data_8879ac4e3a6dca5d0807a65e3b19dba7
#
_entry.id   8879ac4e3a6dca5d0807a65e3b19dba7
#
_cell.length_a   1.000
_cell.length_b   1.000
_cell.length_c   1.000
_cell.angle_alpha   90.00
_cell.angle_beta   90.00
_cell.angle_gamma   90.00
#
_symmetry.space_group_name_H-M   'P 1'
#
loop_
_entity.id
_entity.type
_entity.pdbx_description
1 polymer ?
#
loop_
_entity_poly.entity_id
_entity_poly.type
_entity_poly.pdbx_seq_one_letter_code
_entity_poly.pdbx_strand_id
1 'polypeptide(L)'
;MATIRPAAAHDLARIEEIYDTIHTAEEAGKVSIGWVRGVYPTRATAQAGLDAGDLFVLADGGTVYAAGRINREQVPVYAEVPWAHDAAPEQVLVLHTLVVDPAAAGRGYGTQFVRFYEQYAREHGCPELRIDTNAKNANARRLYAYLGYREAGIVPCTFNGIDGVALVCLEKWLGSEP
;
A
#
# COMPACT_ATOMS: atom_id res chain seq x y z
N MET A 1 -7.08 8.67 19.86
CA MET A 1 -6.04 9.18 18.95
C MET A 1 -5.50 7.99 18.17
N ALA A 2 -5.46 8.11 16.85
CA ALA A 2 -4.99 7.03 16.01
C ALA A 2 -3.49 6.80 16.19
N THR A 3 -3.10 5.53 16.26
CA THR A 3 -1.70 5.09 16.37
C THR A 3 -1.41 4.04 15.32
N ILE A 4 -0.18 4.02 14.81
CA ILE A 4 0.27 2.98 13.89
C ILE A 4 1.32 2.11 14.60
N ARG A 5 1.15 0.81 14.49
CA ARG A 5 1.98 -0.19 15.15
C ARG A 5 2.14 -1.44 14.28
N PRO A 6 3.15 -2.29 14.54
CA PRO A 6 3.17 -3.64 13.98
C PRO A 6 1.86 -4.38 14.29
N ALA A 7 1.39 -5.15 13.32
CA ALA A 7 0.21 -5.99 13.49
C ALA A 7 0.49 -7.17 14.43
N ALA A 8 -0.55 -7.64 15.09
CA ALA A 8 -0.52 -8.86 15.89
C ALA A 8 -1.57 -9.87 15.36
N ALA A 9 -1.47 -11.12 15.76
CA ALA A 9 -2.35 -12.17 15.25
C ALA A 9 -3.85 -11.87 15.42
N HIS A 10 -4.22 -11.17 16.49
CA HIS A 10 -5.62 -10.78 16.75
C HIS A 10 -6.14 -9.70 15.80
N ASP A 11 -5.27 -8.97 15.06
CA ASP A 11 -5.69 -7.98 14.08
C ASP A 11 -6.15 -8.61 12.75
N LEU A 12 -5.72 -9.86 12.46
CA LEU A 12 -5.96 -10.51 11.17
C LEU A 12 -7.43 -10.61 10.82
N ALA A 13 -8.29 -10.94 11.78
CA ALA A 13 -9.73 -11.04 11.55
C ALA A 13 -10.31 -9.68 11.10
N ARG A 14 -9.87 -8.60 11.74
CA ARG A 14 -10.33 -7.27 11.39
C ARG A 14 -9.79 -6.80 10.03
N ILE A 15 -8.55 -7.12 9.70
CA ILE A 15 -7.96 -6.82 8.38
C ILE A 15 -8.74 -7.57 7.29
N GLU A 16 -9.08 -8.83 7.51
CA GLU A 16 -9.90 -9.64 6.59
C GLU A 16 -11.29 -9.03 6.37
N GLU A 17 -11.94 -8.54 7.42
CA GLU A 17 -13.22 -7.81 7.31
C GLU A 17 -13.08 -6.54 6.45
N ILE A 18 -11.97 -5.79 6.57
CA ILE A 18 -11.71 -4.62 5.74
C ILE A 18 -11.56 -5.04 4.28
N TYR A 19 -10.79 -6.10 4.00
CA TYR A 19 -10.67 -6.65 2.64
C TYR A 19 -12.02 -7.05 2.07
N ASP A 20 -12.84 -7.77 2.85
CA ASP A 20 -14.17 -8.20 2.43
C ASP A 20 -15.11 -7.03 2.12
N THR A 21 -15.07 -5.99 2.95
CA THR A 21 -15.84 -4.76 2.72
C THR A 21 -15.42 -4.07 1.42
N ILE A 22 -14.12 -4.01 1.13
CA ILE A 22 -13.59 -3.43 -0.11
C ILE A 22 -13.99 -4.27 -1.32
N HIS A 23 -13.87 -5.60 -1.25
CA HIS A 23 -14.32 -6.49 -2.32
C HIS A 23 -15.82 -6.32 -2.60
N THR A 24 -16.63 -6.22 -1.56
CA THR A 24 -18.08 -5.99 -1.69
C THR A 24 -18.37 -4.66 -2.39
N ALA A 25 -17.62 -3.60 -2.06
CA ALA A 25 -17.75 -2.30 -2.71
C ALA A 25 -17.33 -2.34 -4.19
N GLU A 26 -16.27 -3.08 -4.51
CA GLU A 26 -15.81 -3.29 -5.90
C GLU A 26 -16.88 -4.04 -6.72
N GLU A 27 -17.38 -5.15 -6.21
CA GLU A 27 -18.44 -5.97 -6.85
C GLU A 27 -19.74 -5.18 -7.06
N ALA A 28 -20.04 -4.26 -6.16
CA ALA A 28 -21.20 -3.36 -6.28
C ALA A 28 -20.95 -2.15 -7.19
N GLY A 29 -19.74 -2.01 -7.76
CA GLY A 29 -19.36 -0.86 -8.61
C GLY A 29 -19.25 0.47 -7.85
N LYS A 30 -19.14 0.44 -6.52
CA LYS A 30 -18.99 1.64 -5.68
C LYS A 30 -17.55 2.16 -5.66
N VAL A 31 -16.57 1.29 -5.88
CA VAL A 31 -15.16 1.60 -6.04
C VAL A 31 -14.61 0.88 -7.27
N SER A 32 -13.50 1.35 -7.79
CA SER A 32 -12.81 0.71 -8.90
C SER A 32 -11.33 0.61 -8.56
N ILE A 33 -10.93 -0.53 -8.00
CA ILE A 33 -9.57 -0.81 -7.53
C ILE A 33 -8.94 -1.90 -8.40
N GLY A 34 -9.76 -2.78 -8.97
CA GLY A 34 -9.34 -3.90 -9.80
C GLY A 34 -8.98 -5.15 -8.99
N TRP A 35 -9.37 -5.23 -7.73
CA TRP A 35 -9.20 -6.40 -6.88
C TRP A 35 -10.29 -7.45 -7.13
N VAL A 36 -9.93 -8.70 -6.92
CA VAL A 36 -10.83 -9.84 -7.17
C VAL A 36 -10.94 -10.69 -5.91
N ARG A 37 -12.17 -10.85 -5.42
CA ARG A 37 -12.48 -11.66 -4.24
C ARG A 37 -11.94 -13.09 -4.41
N GLY A 38 -11.31 -13.61 -3.35
CA GLY A 38 -10.70 -14.93 -3.35
C GLY A 38 -9.37 -15.04 -4.09
N VAL A 39 -8.96 -13.98 -4.81
CA VAL A 39 -7.67 -13.91 -5.50
C VAL A 39 -6.71 -12.99 -4.73
N TYR A 40 -7.09 -11.70 -4.55
CA TYR A 40 -6.25 -10.72 -3.87
C TYR A 40 -7.03 -9.45 -3.48
N PRO A 41 -6.78 -8.87 -2.29
CA PRO A 41 -6.09 -9.50 -1.17
C PRO A 41 -6.99 -10.50 -0.45
N THR A 42 -6.37 -11.45 0.24
CA THR A 42 -7.05 -12.46 1.05
C THR A 42 -6.47 -12.48 2.47
N ARG A 43 -7.07 -13.26 3.37
CA ARG A 43 -6.48 -13.49 4.69
C ARG A 43 -5.03 -13.96 4.62
N ALA A 44 -4.70 -14.80 3.63
CA ALA A 44 -3.33 -15.28 3.42
C ALA A 44 -2.36 -14.13 3.10
N THR A 45 -2.83 -13.07 2.43
CA THR A 45 -2.03 -11.85 2.17
C THR A 45 -1.61 -11.19 3.48
N ALA A 46 -2.56 -10.99 4.40
CA ALA A 46 -2.28 -10.40 5.72
C ALA A 46 -1.43 -11.33 6.60
N GLN A 47 -1.72 -12.64 6.58
CA GLN A 47 -0.94 -13.64 7.32
C GLN A 47 0.53 -13.63 6.87
N ALA A 48 0.80 -13.61 5.58
CA ALA A 48 2.17 -13.54 5.05
C ALA A 48 2.93 -12.30 5.55
N GLY A 49 2.26 -11.15 5.62
CA GLY A 49 2.85 -9.93 6.17
C GLY A 49 3.11 -10.00 7.69
N LEU A 50 2.21 -10.65 8.42
CA LEU A 50 2.39 -10.90 9.86
C LEU A 50 3.58 -11.82 10.10
N ASP A 51 3.67 -12.92 9.35
CA ASP A 51 4.75 -13.91 9.49
C ASP A 51 6.12 -13.32 9.11
N ALA A 52 6.14 -12.41 8.13
CA ALA A 52 7.34 -11.67 7.72
C ALA A 52 7.70 -10.53 8.69
N GLY A 53 6.80 -10.14 9.59
CA GLY A 53 7.01 -9.02 10.52
C GLY A 53 6.97 -7.64 9.86
N ASP A 54 6.37 -7.52 8.67
CA ASP A 54 6.30 -6.27 7.89
C ASP A 54 4.88 -5.69 7.76
N LEU A 55 3.91 -6.29 8.43
CA LEU A 55 2.52 -5.82 8.47
C LEU A 55 2.32 -4.81 9.59
N PHE A 56 1.75 -3.66 9.24
CA PHE A 56 1.41 -2.59 10.18
C PHE A 56 -0.09 -2.31 10.14
N VAL A 57 -0.63 -1.85 11.26
CA VAL A 57 -2.02 -1.43 11.38
C VAL A 57 -2.12 -0.02 11.97
N LEU A 58 -3.11 0.74 11.50
CA LEU A 58 -3.56 1.97 12.15
C LEU A 58 -4.81 1.64 12.96
N ALA A 59 -4.72 1.90 14.27
CA ALA A 59 -5.83 1.70 15.21
C ALA A 59 -6.21 3.00 15.91
N ASP A 60 -7.51 3.23 16.08
CA ASP A 60 -8.05 4.33 16.87
C ASP A 60 -9.12 3.81 17.81
N GLY A 61 -9.02 4.16 19.11
CA GLY A 61 -9.93 3.63 20.14
C GLY A 61 -9.94 2.11 20.25
N GLY A 62 -8.81 1.44 19.92
CA GLY A 62 -8.70 -0.02 19.94
C GLY A 62 -9.22 -0.73 18.68
N THR A 63 -9.82 0.00 17.75
CA THR A 63 -10.32 -0.56 16.47
C THR A 63 -9.32 -0.30 15.34
N VAL A 64 -8.99 -1.33 14.56
CA VAL A 64 -8.16 -1.22 13.36
C VAL A 64 -8.99 -0.65 12.22
N TYR A 65 -8.46 0.39 11.55
CA TYR A 65 -9.08 1.07 10.42
C TYR A 65 -8.23 1.06 9.14
N ALA A 66 -6.94 0.80 9.25
CA ALA A 66 -6.09 0.67 8.08
C ALA A 66 -5.00 -0.38 8.34
N ALA A 67 -4.51 -0.97 7.25
CA ALA A 67 -3.38 -1.90 7.28
C ALA A 67 -2.55 -1.76 6.00
N GLY A 68 -1.27 -2.11 6.08
CA GLY A 68 -0.36 -2.14 4.95
C GLY A 68 0.94 -2.83 5.30
N ARG A 69 1.66 -3.33 4.30
CA ARG A 69 2.98 -3.93 4.48
C ARG A 69 4.07 -2.95 4.09
N ILE A 70 5.12 -2.88 4.88
CA ILE A 70 6.27 -2.01 4.65
C ILE A 70 7.53 -2.86 4.68
N ASN A 71 8.19 -3.01 3.54
CA ASN A 71 9.40 -3.81 3.40
C ASN A 71 10.29 -3.32 2.24
N ARG A 72 11.37 -4.05 1.93
CA ARG A 72 12.27 -3.77 0.81
C ARG A 72 12.01 -4.65 -0.42
N GLU A 73 10.94 -5.40 -0.43
CA GLU A 73 10.59 -6.28 -1.55
C GLU A 73 10.10 -5.45 -2.73
N GLN A 74 10.84 -5.49 -3.82
CA GLN A 74 10.48 -4.87 -5.07
C GLN A 74 9.85 -5.93 -6.00
N VAL A 75 8.61 -5.68 -6.43
CA VAL A 75 7.93 -6.60 -7.35
C VAL A 75 8.66 -6.65 -8.69
N PRO A 76 8.67 -7.80 -9.40
CA PRO A 76 9.47 -7.98 -10.63
C PRO A 76 9.23 -6.91 -11.69
N VAL A 77 7.99 -6.43 -11.81
CA VAL A 77 7.61 -5.40 -12.80
C VAL A 77 8.33 -4.06 -12.58
N TYR A 78 8.84 -3.79 -11.38
CA TYR A 78 9.59 -2.57 -11.09
C TYR A 78 10.89 -2.47 -11.90
N ALA A 79 11.43 -3.58 -12.40
CA ALA A 79 12.61 -3.57 -13.26
C ALA A 79 12.37 -2.89 -14.62
N GLU A 80 11.11 -2.75 -15.04
CA GLU A 80 10.72 -2.10 -16.31
C GLU A 80 10.41 -0.61 -16.14
N VAL A 81 10.40 -0.10 -14.90
CA VAL A 81 9.97 1.27 -14.59
C VAL A 81 11.16 2.23 -14.66
N PRO A 82 11.04 3.37 -15.36
CA PRO A 82 12.09 4.38 -15.44
C PRO A 82 12.10 5.26 -14.17
N TRP A 83 12.57 4.69 -13.05
CA TRP A 83 12.73 5.42 -11.80
C TRP A 83 13.68 6.61 -11.96
N ALA A 84 13.38 7.73 -11.29
CA ALA A 84 14.22 8.93 -11.37
C ALA A 84 15.53 8.80 -10.61
N HIS A 85 15.56 7.92 -9.58
CA HIS A 85 16.74 7.72 -8.75
C HIS A 85 17.23 6.27 -8.89
N ASP A 86 18.53 6.12 -9.18
CA ASP A 86 19.21 4.82 -9.16
C ASP A 86 19.62 4.47 -7.73
N ALA A 87 18.62 4.11 -6.93
CA ALA A 87 18.81 3.75 -5.54
C ALA A 87 19.18 2.26 -5.41
N ALA A 88 20.17 1.96 -4.58
CA ALA A 88 20.52 0.59 -4.25
C ALA A 88 19.33 -0.10 -3.53
N PRO A 89 19.14 -1.41 -3.70
CA PRO A 89 17.98 -2.12 -3.12
C PRO A 89 17.77 -1.89 -1.62
N GLU A 90 18.85 -1.76 -0.86
CA GLU A 90 18.81 -1.47 0.58
C GLU A 90 18.36 -0.04 0.93
N GLN A 91 18.35 0.86 -0.05
CA GLN A 91 17.89 2.24 0.08
C GLN A 91 16.43 2.43 -0.34
N VAL A 92 15.80 1.38 -0.85
CA VAL A 92 14.40 1.41 -1.30
C VAL A 92 13.49 0.82 -0.23
N LEU A 93 12.41 1.52 0.07
CA LEU A 93 11.32 0.99 0.88
C LEU A 93 10.03 0.99 0.07
N VAL A 94 9.23 -0.05 0.21
CA VAL A 94 8.00 -0.25 -0.56
C VAL A 94 6.81 -0.39 0.38
N LEU A 95 5.72 0.31 0.09
CA LEU A 95 4.43 0.14 0.74
C LEU A 95 3.53 -0.73 -0.14
N HIS A 96 3.12 -1.88 0.38
CA HIS A 96 2.24 -2.83 -0.30
C HIS A 96 0.87 -2.90 0.36
N THR A 97 -0.16 -3.08 -0.44
CA THR A 97 -1.53 -3.44 0.00
C THR A 97 -2.07 -2.51 1.09
N LEU A 98 -1.89 -1.19 0.90
CA LEU A 98 -2.51 -0.23 1.80
C LEU A 98 -4.03 -0.29 1.65
N VAL A 99 -4.71 -0.60 2.74
CA VAL A 99 -6.16 -0.58 2.85
C VAL A 99 -6.61 0.37 3.95
N VAL A 100 -7.74 1.02 3.72
CA VAL A 100 -8.45 1.81 4.73
C VAL A 100 -9.89 1.33 4.74
N ASP A 101 -10.45 1.10 5.93
CA ASP A 101 -11.85 0.75 6.09
C ASP A 101 -12.75 1.80 5.40
N PRO A 102 -13.57 1.40 4.41
CA PRO A 102 -14.48 2.33 3.75
C PRO A 102 -15.43 3.08 4.70
N ALA A 103 -15.80 2.46 5.83
CA ALA A 103 -16.62 3.10 6.86
C ALA A 103 -15.89 4.26 7.58
N ALA A 104 -14.57 4.33 7.46
CA ALA A 104 -13.74 5.38 8.02
C ALA A 104 -13.26 6.40 6.96
N ALA A 105 -13.88 6.41 5.79
CA ALA A 105 -13.55 7.35 4.72
C ALA A 105 -13.62 8.82 5.22
N GLY A 106 -12.70 9.64 4.76
CA GLY A 106 -12.63 11.06 5.12
C GLY A 106 -11.96 11.36 6.47
N ARG A 107 -11.58 10.36 7.27
CA ARG A 107 -10.87 10.57 8.55
C ARG A 107 -9.35 10.81 8.38
N GLY A 108 -8.83 10.77 7.16
CA GLY A 108 -7.40 11.01 6.88
C GLY A 108 -6.48 9.85 7.26
N TYR A 109 -7.01 8.66 7.52
CA TYR A 109 -6.20 7.51 7.95
C TYR A 109 -5.21 7.04 6.86
N GLY A 110 -5.59 7.11 5.58
CA GLY A 110 -4.66 6.83 4.48
C GLY A 110 -3.48 7.78 4.47
N THR A 111 -3.73 9.08 4.62
CA THR A 111 -2.68 10.12 4.74
C THR A 111 -1.77 9.85 5.94
N GLN A 112 -2.36 9.54 7.10
CA GLN A 112 -1.58 9.24 8.31
C GLN A 112 -0.69 8.01 8.11
N PHE A 113 -1.22 6.96 7.44
CA PHE A 113 -0.46 5.76 7.18
C PHE A 113 0.73 6.01 6.24
N VAL A 114 0.52 6.76 5.15
CA VAL A 114 1.61 7.10 4.22
C VAL A 114 2.66 7.99 4.90
N ARG A 115 2.26 8.95 5.73
CA ARG A 115 3.22 9.76 6.51
C ARG A 115 4.02 8.94 7.51
N PHE A 116 3.41 7.95 8.15
CA PHE A 116 4.13 6.99 8.97
C PHE A 116 5.15 6.20 8.14
N TYR A 117 4.76 5.71 6.96
CA TYR A 117 5.65 5.02 6.04
C TYR A 117 6.86 5.89 5.65
N GLU A 118 6.65 7.17 5.34
CA GLU A 118 7.73 8.11 5.04
C GLU A 118 8.68 8.31 6.23
N GLN A 119 8.13 8.42 7.44
CA GLN A 119 8.93 8.55 8.66
C GLN A 119 9.72 7.26 8.94
N TYR A 120 9.06 6.11 8.82
CA TYR A 120 9.68 4.80 8.96
C TYR A 120 10.86 4.63 7.97
N ALA A 121 10.71 5.08 6.74
CA ALA A 121 11.77 5.05 5.73
C ALA A 121 12.99 5.91 6.14
N ARG A 122 12.76 7.11 6.67
CA ARG A 122 13.86 7.97 7.17
C ARG A 122 14.62 7.29 8.31
N GLU A 123 13.90 6.69 9.25
CA GLU A 123 14.48 6.00 10.40
C GLU A 123 15.29 4.75 10.02
N HIS A 124 14.99 4.16 8.85
CA HIS A 124 15.65 2.97 8.32
C HIS A 124 16.66 3.24 7.19
N GLY A 125 16.96 4.52 6.93
CA GLY A 125 17.95 4.90 5.93
C GLY A 125 17.54 4.60 4.48
N CYS A 126 16.22 4.62 4.19
CA CYS A 126 15.66 4.37 2.87
C CYS A 126 15.14 5.68 2.25
N PRO A 127 15.96 6.42 1.50
CA PRO A 127 15.52 7.68 0.90
C PRO A 127 14.56 7.51 -0.28
N GLU A 128 14.57 6.35 -0.93
CA GLU A 128 13.72 6.05 -2.09
C GLU A 128 12.47 5.27 -1.65
N LEU A 129 11.31 5.88 -1.89
CA LEU A 129 10.01 5.30 -1.62
C LEU A 129 9.34 4.86 -2.91
N ARG A 130 8.81 3.63 -2.93
CA ARG A 130 8.06 3.09 -4.06
C ARG A 130 6.72 2.55 -3.61
N ILE A 131 5.70 2.81 -4.41
CA ILE A 131 4.33 2.34 -4.20
C ILE A 131 3.77 1.98 -5.58
N ASP A 132 2.86 1.04 -5.64
CA ASP A 132 2.09 0.76 -6.84
C ASP A 132 0.59 0.73 -6.57
N THR A 133 -0.18 0.95 -7.61
CA THR A 133 -1.63 0.81 -7.60
C THR A 133 -2.16 0.52 -8.99
N ASN A 134 -3.37 -0.03 -9.09
CA ASN A 134 -4.04 -0.20 -10.37
C ASN A 134 -4.42 1.17 -10.96
N ALA A 135 -4.25 1.34 -12.28
CA ALA A 135 -4.64 2.57 -12.98
C ALA A 135 -6.11 2.95 -12.76
N LYS A 136 -6.97 1.96 -12.50
CA LYS A 136 -8.40 2.17 -12.17
C LYS A 136 -8.61 2.84 -10.81
N ASN A 137 -7.64 2.74 -9.89
CA ASN A 137 -7.77 3.24 -8.52
C ASN A 137 -7.48 4.76 -8.46
N ALA A 138 -8.41 5.55 -8.97
CA ALA A 138 -8.29 7.01 -9.00
C ALA A 138 -8.13 7.63 -7.60
N ASN A 139 -8.72 7.03 -6.56
CA ASN A 139 -8.61 7.53 -5.19
C ASN A 139 -7.19 7.39 -4.65
N ALA A 140 -6.56 6.23 -4.82
CA ALA A 140 -5.18 6.02 -4.41
C ALA A 140 -4.22 6.93 -5.20
N ARG A 141 -4.38 7.04 -6.52
CA ARG A 141 -3.55 7.93 -7.35
C ARG A 141 -3.63 9.39 -6.90
N ARG A 142 -4.84 9.89 -6.57
CA ARG A 142 -5.00 11.25 -6.02
C ARG A 142 -4.35 11.42 -4.65
N LEU A 143 -4.48 10.44 -3.76
CA LEU A 143 -3.84 10.47 -2.45
C LEU A 143 -2.32 10.57 -2.59
N TYR A 144 -1.72 9.72 -3.40
CA TYR A 144 -0.26 9.70 -3.58
C TYR A 144 0.23 10.98 -4.27
N ALA A 145 -0.46 11.48 -5.29
CA ALA A 145 -0.14 12.75 -5.93
C ALA A 145 -0.19 13.92 -4.93
N TYR A 146 -1.23 13.98 -4.10
CA TYR A 146 -1.36 14.99 -3.03
C TYR A 146 -0.20 14.92 -2.02
N LEU A 147 0.32 13.73 -1.75
CA LEU A 147 1.45 13.52 -0.84
C LEU A 147 2.82 13.66 -1.54
N GLY A 148 2.85 14.07 -2.80
CA GLY A 148 4.07 14.40 -3.53
C GLY A 148 4.76 13.19 -4.18
N TYR A 149 4.05 12.07 -4.36
CA TYR A 149 4.55 10.95 -5.15
C TYR A 149 4.38 11.24 -6.64
N ARG A 150 5.39 10.87 -7.43
CA ARG A 150 5.40 10.97 -8.89
C ARG A 150 5.06 9.61 -9.50
N GLU A 151 4.20 9.58 -10.49
CA GLU A 151 4.00 8.39 -11.32
C GLU A 151 5.23 8.21 -12.24
N ALA A 152 6.01 7.18 -11.99
CA ALA A 152 7.23 6.88 -12.74
C ALA A 152 6.92 6.12 -14.04
N GLY A 153 5.88 5.30 -14.04
CA GLY A 153 5.46 4.55 -15.21
C GLY A 153 4.17 3.76 -14.98
N ILE A 154 3.57 3.31 -16.04
CA ILE A 154 2.41 2.40 -16.03
C ILE A 154 2.79 1.16 -16.83
N VAL A 155 2.78 -0.01 -16.19
CA VAL A 155 3.22 -1.27 -16.79
C VAL A 155 2.05 -2.25 -16.86
N PRO A 156 1.68 -2.74 -18.08
CA PRO A 156 0.69 -3.80 -18.20
C PRO A 156 1.27 -5.12 -17.72
N CYS A 157 0.56 -5.81 -16.82
CA CYS A 157 1.04 -7.06 -16.24
C CYS A 157 -0.09 -7.94 -15.67
N THR A 158 0.24 -9.18 -15.33
CA THR A 158 -0.50 -9.98 -14.35
C THR A 158 0.06 -9.64 -12.98
N PHE A 159 -0.77 -9.17 -12.07
CA PHE A 159 -0.33 -8.71 -10.76
C PHE A 159 -1.16 -9.32 -9.64
N ASN A 160 -0.49 -9.95 -8.67
CA ASN A 160 -1.15 -10.65 -7.56
C ASN A 160 -2.22 -11.66 -8.03
N GLY A 161 -1.94 -12.39 -9.13
CA GLY A 161 -2.86 -13.36 -9.71
C GLY A 161 -4.02 -12.77 -10.51
N ILE A 162 -4.03 -11.46 -10.74
CA ILE A 162 -5.04 -10.75 -11.53
C ILE A 162 -4.45 -10.38 -12.89
N ASP A 163 -5.08 -10.84 -13.96
CA ASP A 163 -4.68 -10.55 -15.33
C ASP A 163 -5.14 -9.15 -15.78
N GLY A 164 -4.42 -8.58 -16.76
CA GLY A 164 -4.82 -7.35 -17.41
C GLY A 164 -4.73 -6.11 -16.53
N VAL A 165 -3.83 -6.11 -15.54
CA VAL A 165 -3.58 -4.95 -14.68
C VAL A 165 -2.69 -3.95 -15.41
N ALA A 166 -3.10 -2.69 -15.46
CA ALA A 166 -2.23 -1.57 -15.74
C ALA A 166 -1.70 -1.03 -14.41
N LEU A 167 -0.47 -1.44 -14.05
CA LEU A 167 0.12 -1.10 -12.75
C LEU A 167 0.79 0.26 -12.83
N VAL A 168 0.27 1.21 -12.08
CA VAL A 168 0.87 2.53 -11.89
C VAL A 168 1.92 2.41 -10.81
N CYS A 169 3.17 2.69 -11.16
CA CYS A 169 4.30 2.68 -10.25
C CYS A 169 4.68 4.11 -9.89
N LEU A 170 4.73 4.39 -8.59
CA LEU A 170 4.96 5.73 -8.05
C LEU A 170 6.22 5.74 -7.18
N GLU A 171 6.91 6.86 -7.17
CA GLU A 171 8.09 7.08 -6.35
C GLU A 171 8.06 8.42 -5.63
N LYS A 172 8.79 8.48 -4.52
CA LYS A 172 9.11 9.73 -3.82
C LYS A 172 10.50 9.66 -3.22
N TRP A 173 11.31 10.65 -3.52
CA TRP A 173 12.65 10.79 -2.93
C TRP A 173 12.59 11.62 -1.66
N LEU A 174 13.14 11.09 -0.56
CA LEU A 174 13.22 11.76 0.74
C LEU A 174 14.60 12.34 1.05
N GLY A 175 15.60 12.05 0.22
CA GLY A 175 16.93 12.55 0.37
C GLY A 175 17.07 14.02 -0.06
N SER A 176 18.23 14.60 0.20
CA SER A 176 18.58 15.90 -0.40
C SER A 176 18.74 15.71 -1.91
N GLU A 177 18.21 16.62 -2.70
CA GLU A 177 18.59 16.68 -4.12
C GLU A 177 20.07 17.00 -4.22
N PRO A 178 20.80 16.39 -5.17
CA PRO A 178 22.23 16.65 -5.37
C PRO A 178 22.52 18.09 -5.78
#